data_457a318d1ad67e472451aa0203564e36
#
_entry.id   457a318d1ad67e472451aa0203564e36
#
_cell.length_a   1.000
_cell.length_b   1.000
_cell.length_c   1.000
_cell.angle_alpha   90.00
_cell.angle_beta   90.00
_cell.angle_gamma   90.00
#
_symmetry.space_group_name_H-M   'P 1'
#
loop_
_entity.id
_entity.type
_entity.pdbx_description
1 polymer ?
#
loop_
_entity_poly.entity_id
_entity_poly.type
_entity_poly.pdbx_seq_one_letter_code
_entity_poly.pdbx_strand_id
1 'polypeptide(L)'
;MADKPWMQDKVHVIKTGDTYRAQPPTKVAQQKQDICWDALGGKLELEPQAGLDNYRYSADQTQVTATVVAEVGTYFEYVLKCDGHEVQGNSPPVVIVVDP
;
A
#
# COMPACT_ATOMS: atom_id res chain seq x y z
N MET A 1 -1.78 24.59 -1.32
CA MET A 1 -1.15 23.99 -2.50
C MET A 1 -1.60 22.53 -2.63
N ALA A 2 -2.06 22.16 -3.79
CA ALA A 2 -2.53 20.79 -4.00
C ALA A 2 -1.34 19.84 -4.12
N ASP A 3 -1.41 18.71 -3.42
CA ASP A 3 -0.42 17.68 -3.54
C ASP A 3 -0.51 17.02 -4.92
N LYS A 4 0.63 16.67 -5.46
CA LYS A 4 0.66 15.88 -6.69
C LYS A 4 0.17 14.47 -6.34
N PRO A 5 -0.61 13.83 -7.23
CA PRO A 5 -1.17 12.51 -6.92
C PRO A 5 -0.12 11.47 -6.53
N TRP A 6 1.07 11.51 -7.14
CA TRP A 6 2.14 10.55 -6.85
C TRP A 6 2.82 10.81 -5.50
N MET A 7 2.55 11.96 -4.85
CA MET A 7 3.09 12.30 -3.54
C MET A 7 2.15 11.95 -2.39
N GLN A 8 0.96 11.46 -2.69
CA GLN A 8 0.02 11.08 -1.64
C GLN A 8 0.52 9.85 -0.89
N ASP A 9 0.31 9.83 0.42
CA ASP A 9 0.75 8.74 1.28
C ASP A 9 -0.20 7.56 1.25
N LYS A 10 -1.34 7.68 0.59
CA LYS A 10 -2.37 6.65 0.63
C LYS A 10 -2.46 5.86 -0.65
N VAL A 11 -2.66 4.56 -0.48
CA VAL A 11 -3.08 3.65 -1.54
C VAL A 11 -4.52 3.26 -1.21
N HIS A 12 -5.43 3.55 -2.12
CA HIS A 12 -6.83 3.19 -1.91
C HIS A 12 -7.10 1.80 -2.46
N VAL A 13 -7.86 1.02 -1.69
CA VAL A 13 -8.31 -0.29 -2.13
C VAL A 13 -9.75 -0.15 -2.60
N ILE A 14 -9.97 -0.40 -3.87
CA ILE A 14 -11.25 -0.19 -4.53
C ILE A 14 -11.80 -1.53 -4.98
N LYS A 15 -13.08 -1.78 -4.66
CA LYS A 15 -13.75 -2.98 -5.11
C LYS A 15 -14.47 -2.68 -6.42
N THR A 16 -14.19 -3.48 -7.44
CA THR A 16 -14.85 -3.40 -8.74
C THR A 16 -15.40 -4.79 -9.07
N GLY A 17 -16.71 -4.97 -9.00
CA GLY A 17 -17.31 -6.29 -9.10
C GLY A 17 -16.83 -7.19 -7.95
N ASP A 18 -16.21 -8.30 -8.29
CA ASP A 18 -15.66 -9.24 -7.30
C ASP A 18 -14.15 -9.06 -7.10
N THR A 19 -13.57 -8.00 -7.68
CA THR A 19 -12.13 -7.78 -7.66
C THR A 19 -11.80 -6.57 -6.80
N TYR A 20 -10.77 -6.72 -5.96
CA TYR A 20 -10.21 -5.62 -5.18
C TYR A 20 -8.94 -5.13 -5.88
N ARG A 21 -8.80 -3.82 -6.04
CA ARG A 21 -7.65 -3.24 -6.72
C ARG A 21 -7.00 -2.16 -5.88
N ALA A 22 -5.67 -2.10 -5.95
CA ALA A 22 -4.89 -1.02 -5.35
C ALA A 22 -4.83 0.16 -6.32
N GLN A 23 -5.05 1.36 -5.79
CA GLN A 23 -5.00 2.58 -6.58
C GLN A 23 -4.17 3.61 -5.81
N PRO A 24 -2.96 3.96 -6.24
CA PRO A 24 -2.31 3.48 -7.48
C PRO A 24 -1.78 2.04 -7.37
N PRO A 25 -1.70 1.31 -8.48
CA PRO A 25 -1.14 -0.05 -8.46
C PRO A 25 0.36 -0.08 -8.24
N THR A 26 1.04 1.00 -8.58
CA THR A 26 2.45 1.21 -8.29
C THR A 26 2.58 2.45 -7.43
N LYS A 27 3.06 2.28 -6.19
CA LYS A 27 3.25 3.39 -5.27
C LYS A 27 4.72 3.81 -5.27
N VAL A 28 4.97 5.07 -5.58
CA VAL A 28 6.30 5.66 -5.46
C VAL A 28 6.43 6.24 -4.07
N ALA A 29 7.46 5.85 -3.35
CA ALA A 29 7.65 6.25 -1.96
C ALA A 29 9.12 6.54 -1.70
N GLN A 30 9.37 7.34 -0.66
CA GLN A 30 10.72 7.62 -0.18
C GLN A 30 11.06 6.64 0.94
N GLN A 31 12.35 6.39 1.14
CA GLN A 31 12.80 5.61 2.28
C GLN A 31 12.36 6.30 3.57
N LYS A 32 11.90 5.52 4.54
CA LYS A 32 11.37 5.97 5.83
C LYS A 32 10.00 6.65 5.77
N GLN A 33 9.40 6.73 4.58
CA GLN A 33 8.04 7.24 4.44
C GLN A 33 7.03 6.20 4.90
N ASP A 34 5.96 6.64 5.51
CA ASP A 34 4.83 5.78 5.83
C ASP A 34 3.88 5.71 4.64
N ILE A 35 3.40 4.52 4.34
CA ILE A 35 2.35 4.31 3.36
C ILE A 35 1.11 3.83 4.10
N CYS A 36 -0.03 4.42 3.80
CA CYS A 36 -1.31 4.01 4.35
C CYS A 36 -2.17 3.40 3.24
N TRP A 37 -2.60 2.17 3.45
CA TRP A 37 -3.59 1.51 2.60
C TRP A 37 -4.96 1.69 3.25
N ASP A 38 -5.94 2.11 2.47
CA ASP A 38 -7.27 2.48 2.95
C ASP A 38 -8.32 1.75 2.11
N ALA A 39 -9.10 0.91 2.76
CA ALA A 39 -10.21 0.21 2.13
C ALA A 39 -11.53 0.81 2.62
N LEU A 40 -12.42 1.10 1.69
CA LEU A 40 -13.73 1.65 2.04
C LEU A 40 -14.65 0.53 2.52
N GLY A 41 -14.48 0.12 3.78
CA GLY A 41 -15.38 -0.82 4.42
C GLY A 41 -14.94 -2.27 4.44
N GLY A 42 -13.74 -2.59 3.97
CA GLY A 42 -13.20 -3.94 4.05
C GLY A 42 -12.12 -4.05 5.10
N LYS A 43 -11.82 -5.26 5.56
CA LYS A 43 -10.73 -5.51 6.49
C LYS A 43 -9.46 -5.85 5.73
N LEU A 44 -8.40 -5.10 6.01
CA LEU A 44 -7.12 -5.26 5.35
C LEU A 44 -6.18 -6.16 6.15
N GLU A 45 -5.39 -6.96 5.42
CA GLU A 45 -4.27 -7.72 5.96
C GLU A 45 -3.08 -7.53 5.03
N LEU A 46 -2.04 -6.90 5.53
CA LEU A 46 -0.81 -6.70 4.79
C LEU A 46 0.22 -7.73 5.24
N GLU A 47 0.69 -8.57 4.31
CA GLU A 47 1.68 -9.58 4.65
C GLU A 47 3.01 -8.93 4.99
N PRO A 48 3.66 -9.34 6.09
CA PRO A 48 4.99 -8.84 6.44
C PRO A 48 6.02 -9.18 5.37
N GLN A 49 6.93 -8.24 5.13
CA GLN A 49 8.02 -8.46 4.19
C GLN A 49 9.20 -7.55 4.51
N ALA A 50 10.34 -7.81 3.88
CA ALA A 50 11.60 -7.12 4.18
C ALA A 50 11.58 -5.62 3.84
N GLY A 51 10.76 -5.21 2.86
CA GLY A 51 10.71 -3.80 2.42
C GLY A 51 9.87 -2.89 3.31
N LEU A 52 9.10 -3.44 4.22
CA LEU A 52 8.18 -2.70 5.08
C LEU A 52 8.38 -3.09 6.54
N ASP A 53 8.08 -2.15 7.45
CA ASP A 53 8.19 -2.37 8.88
C ASP A 53 7.13 -1.53 9.60
N ASN A 54 7.00 -1.74 10.90
CA ASN A 54 6.14 -0.93 11.77
C ASN A 54 4.69 -0.93 11.29
N TYR A 55 4.12 -2.13 11.14
CA TYR A 55 2.74 -2.30 10.69
C TYR A 55 1.75 -1.83 11.75
N ARG A 56 0.80 -0.98 11.36
CA ARG A 56 -0.20 -0.43 12.27
C ARG A 56 -1.57 -0.47 11.61
N TYR A 57 -2.52 -1.06 12.28
CA TYR A 57 -3.90 -1.18 11.78
C TYR A 57 -4.80 -0.23 12.52
N SER A 58 -5.80 0.33 11.82
CA SER A 58 -6.87 1.07 12.47
C SER A 58 -7.74 0.13 13.30
N ALA A 59 -8.54 0.70 14.20
CA ALA A 59 -9.37 -0.10 15.12
C ALA A 59 -10.34 -1.03 14.37
N ASP A 60 -10.89 -0.58 13.25
CA ASP A 60 -11.80 -1.36 12.41
C ASP A 60 -11.08 -2.13 11.31
N GLN A 61 -9.76 -2.02 11.24
CA GLN A 61 -8.90 -2.71 10.28
C GLN A 61 -9.17 -2.31 8.82
N THR A 62 -9.82 -1.18 8.59
CA THR A 62 -10.03 -0.67 7.24
C THR A 62 -8.80 0.07 6.71
N GLN A 63 -7.86 0.37 7.58
CA GLN A 63 -6.59 1.01 7.20
C GLN A 63 -5.42 0.25 7.81
N VAL A 64 -4.34 0.16 7.04
CA VAL A 64 -3.06 -0.34 7.53
C VAL A 64 -1.96 0.61 7.07
N THR A 65 -1.05 0.93 7.97
CA THR A 65 0.08 1.80 7.69
C THR A 65 1.37 1.05 7.95
N ALA A 66 2.36 1.22 7.09
CA ALA A 66 3.67 0.62 7.27
C ALA A 66 4.74 1.60 6.79
N THR A 67 5.94 1.46 7.35
CA THR A 67 7.08 2.33 7.03
C THR A 67 7.96 1.65 6.00
N VAL A 68 8.35 2.39 4.96
CA VAL A 68 9.25 1.89 3.92
C VAL A 68 10.67 1.83 4.49
N VAL A 69 11.26 0.64 4.51
CA VAL A 69 12.63 0.43 4.98
C VAL A 69 13.55 -0.12 3.88
N ALA A 70 13.02 -0.36 2.68
CA ALA A 70 13.83 -0.81 1.54
C ALA A 70 14.75 0.31 1.07
N GLU A 71 15.85 -0.09 0.43
CA GLU A 71 16.85 0.86 -0.04
C GLU A 71 16.36 1.66 -1.24
N VAL A 72 16.84 2.90 -1.35
CA VAL A 72 16.60 3.76 -2.51
C VAL A 72 17.10 3.06 -3.79
N GLY A 73 16.30 3.17 -4.84
CA GLY A 73 16.61 2.55 -6.13
C GLY A 73 16.12 1.12 -6.26
N THR A 74 15.44 0.61 -5.24
CA THR A 74 14.86 -0.73 -5.28
C THR A 74 13.36 -0.66 -5.48
N TYR A 75 12.76 -1.79 -5.80
CA TYR A 75 11.31 -1.93 -5.78
C TYR A 75 10.96 -3.28 -5.17
N PHE A 76 9.74 -3.38 -4.67
CA PHE A 76 9.28 -4.66 -4.14
C PHE A 76 7.77 -4.79 -4.36
N GLU A 77 7.36 -6.03 -4.56
CA GLU A 77 5.95 -6.39 -4.62
C GLU A 77 5.45 -6.61 -3.19
N TYR A 78 4.19 -6.33 -2.96
CA TYR A 78 3.58 -6.60 -1.65
C TYR A 78 2.29 -7.36 -1.84
N VAL A 79 1.89 -8.10 -0.81
CA VAL A 79 0.64 -8.85 -0.79
C VAL A 79 -0.27 -8.22 0.25
N LEU A 80 -1.41 -7.75 -0.21
CA LEU A 80 -2.44 -7.16 0.63
C LEU A 80 -3.73 -7.91 0.36
N LYS A 81 -4.44 -8.26 1.42
CA LYS A 81 -5.75 -8.91 1.31
C LYS A 81 -6.80 -7.99 1.88
N CYS A 82 -7.97 -7.99 1.24
CA CYS A 82 -9.14 -7.27 1.72
C CYS A 82 -10.28 -8.28 1.82
N ASP A 83 -10.80 -8.47 3.04
CA ASP A 83 -11.82 -9.48 3.34
C ASP A 83 -11.43 -10.88 2.86
N GLY A 84 -10.12 -11.20 2.96
CA GLY A 84 -9.60 -12.51 2.56
C GLY A 84 -9.27 -12.65 1.08
N HIS A 85 -9.52 -11.63 0.26
CA HIS A 85 -9.21 -11.63 -1.17
C HIS A 85 -7.97 -10.81 -1.47
N GLU A 86 -7.09 -11.32 -2.31
CA GLU A 86 -5.90 -10.57 -2.69
C GLU A 86 -6.27 -9.32 -3.46
N VAL A 87 -5.64 -8.21 -3.07
CA VAL A 87 -5.77 -6.95 -3.79
C VAL A 87 -4.86 -6.97 -4.99
N GLN A 88 -5.41 -6.68 -6.16
CA GLN A 88 -4.69 -6.71 -7.43
C GLN A 88 -4.14 -5.32 -7.77
N GLY A 89 -3.12 -5.30 -8.59
CA GLY A 89 -2.54 -4.08 -9.10
C GLY A 89 -1.80 -4.42 -10.37
N ASN A 90 -0.48 -4.20 -10.40
CA ASN A 90 0.37 -4.67 -11.51
C ASN A 90 0.88 -6.07 -11.22
N SER A 91 -0.01 -6.94 -10.83
CA SER A 91 0.11 -8.39 -10.65
C SER A 91 1.37 -8.88 -9.94
N PRO A 92 1.60 -8.67 -8.68
CA PRO A 92 0.89 -7.90 -7.65
C PRO A 92 1.23 -6.42 -7.64
N PRO A 93 0.63 -5.63 -6.73
CA PRO A 93 0.99 -4.22 -6.60
C PRO A 93 2.42 -4.05 -6.10
N VAL A 94 3.02 -2.91 -6.46
CA VAL A 94 4.46 -2.67 -6.29
C VAL A 94 4.70 -1.34 -5.58
N VAL A 95 5.75 -1.29 -4.77
CA VAL A 95 6.31 -0.05 -4.23
C VAL A 95 7.68 0.17 -4.86
N ILE A 96 7.90 1.38 -5.38
CA ILE A 96 9.20 1.81 -5.89
C ILE A 96 9.78 2.83 -4.93
N VAL A 97 11.00 2.60 -4.47
CA VAL A 97 11.66 3.46 -3.48
C VAL A 97 12.60 4.42 -4.20
N VAL A 98 12.35 5.72 -4.00
CA VAL A 98 13.10 6.78 -4.68
C VAL A 98 13.80 7.68 -3.68
N ASP A 99 14.75 8.47 -4.18
CA ASP A 99 15.41 9.50 -3.37
C ASP A 99 14.43 10.58 -2.93
N PRO A 100 14.63 11.12 -1.73
CA PRO A 100 13.84 12.26 -1.27
C PRO A 100 13.99 13.48 -2.15
#